data_e430f3e35541eab1342292632f98d598
#
_entry.id   e430f3e35541eab1342292632f98d598
#
_cell.length_a   1.000
_cell.length_b   1.000
_cell.length_c   1.000
_cell.angle_alpha   90.00
_cell.angle_beta   90.00
_cell.angle_gamma   90.00
#
_symmetry.space_group_name_H-M   'P 1'
#
loop_
_entity.id
_entity.type
_entity.pdbx_description
1 polymer ?
#
loop_
_entity_poly.entity_id
_entity_poly.type
_entity_poly.pdbx_seq_one_letter_code
_entity_poly.pdbx_strand_id
1 'polypeptide(L)'
;IAHELKTPVSSIQGYLETIVSNENIPREKINVFLERCYAQSNRLSRLLRDISVLTRMDEAASMIDMERVDISVLVGNIINEVSLELDEKHITVVNSLKKSIQIKGNYSLLYSIFRNLMDNAIAYAGSNIQININCFREDENFYYFSFADTGIGVSPEHLNRLFERFYR
;
A
#
# COMPACT_ATOMS: atom_id res chain seq x y z
N ILE A 1 9.79 5.46 -14.45
CA ILE A 1 8.43 4.85 -14.57
C ILE A 1 8.45 3.72 -15.60
N ALA A 2 8.76 3.98 -16.90
CA ALA A 2 8.72 2.94 -17.94
C ALA A 2 9.62 1.73 -17.62
N HIS A 3 10.82 1.95 -17.09
CA HIS A 3 11.74 0.88 -16.70
C HIS A 3 11.20 0.04 -15.53
N GLU A 4 10.53 0.68 -14.57
CA GLU A 4 9.97 0.00 -13.39
C GLU A 4 8.74 -0.84 -13.71
N LEU A 5 7.96 -0.46 -14.72
CA LEU A 5 6.88 -1.28 -15.26
C LEU A 5 7.41 -2.45 -16.09
N LYS A 6 8.49 -2.24 -16.86
CA LYS A 6 9.07 -3.28 -17.73
C LYS A 6 9.60 -4.46 -16.92
N THR A 7 10.25 -4.22 -15.79
CA THR A 7 10.86 -5.28 -14.97
C THR A 7 9.87 -6.35 -14.51
N PRO A 8 8.75 -6.02 -13.82
CA PRO A 8 7.78 -7.04 -13.41
C PRO A 8 7.12 -7.73 -14.61
N VAL A 9 6.83 -7.02 -15.70
CA VAL A 9 6.26 -7.59 -16.91
C VAL A 9 7.22 -8.62 -17.52
N SER A 10 8.48 -8.27 -17.70
CA SER A 10 9.49 -9.21 -18.25
C SER A 10 9.70 -10.44 -17.35
N SER A 11 9.62 -10.26 -16.02
CA SER A 11 9.72 -11.40 -15.09
C SER A 11 8.53 -12.34 -15.23
N ILE A 12 7.29 -11.80 -15.31
CA ILE A 12 6.08 -12.61 -15.52
C ILE A 12 6.19 -13.38 -16.84
N GLN A 13 6.55 -12.69 -17.91
CA GLN A 13 6.73 -13.31 -19.24
C GLN A 13 7.75 -14.45 -19.19
N GLY A 14 8.92 -14.23 -18.58
CA GLY A 14 9.96 -15.26 -18.49
C GLY A 14 9.53 -16.49 -17.70
N TYR A 15 8.80 -16.35 -16.59
CA TYR A 15 8.25 -17.49 -15.86
C TYR A 15 7.20 -18.25 -16.66
N LEU A 16 6.26 -17.53 -17.31
CA LEU A 16 5.24 -18.15 -18.16
C LEU A 16 5.85 -18.84 -19.37
N GLU A 17 6.81 -18.21 -20.04
CA GLU A 17 7.53 -18.78 -21.17
C GLU A 17 8.26 -20.07 -20.80
N THR A 18 8.89 -20.09 -19.61
CA THR A 18 9.53 -21.30 -19.08
C THR A 18 8.51 -22.44 -18.85
N ILE A 19 7.32 -22.12 -18.33
CA ILE A 19 6.26 -23.11 -18.10
C ILE A 19 5.75 -23.65 -19.45
N VAL A 20 5.49 -22.77 -20.40
CA VAL A 20 4.88 -23.14 -21.70
C VAL A 20 5.87 -23.92 -22.60
N SER A 21 7.15 -23.55 -22.55
CA SER A 21 8.17 -24.14 -23.42
C SER A 21 8.75 -25.47 -22.92
N ASN A 22 8.38 -25.94 -21.74
CA ASN A 22 8.96 -27.13 -21.14
C ASN A 22 7.88 -28.10 -20.64
N GLU A 23 7.58 -29.10 -21.45
CA GLU A 23 6.52 -30.11 -21.17
C GLU A 23 6.82 -30.99 -19.92
N ASN A 24 8.08 -31.06 -19.48
CA ASN A 24 8.52 -31.94 -18.39
C ASN A 24 8.84 -31.19 -17.08
N ILE A 25 8.33 -29.97 -16.89
CA ILE A 25 8.53 -29.23 -15.64
C ILE A 25 7.79 -29.92 -14.48
N PRO A 26 8.47 -30.19 -13.35
CA PRO A 26 7.83 -30.69 -12.14
C PRO A 26 6.73 -29.74 -11.65
N ARG A 27 5.58 -30.29 -11.22
CA ARG A 27 4.43 -29.50 -10.76
C ARG A 27 4.78 -28.53 -9.63
N GLU A 28 5.67 -28.92 -8.72
CA GLU A 28 6.18 -28.05 -7.65
C GLU A 28 6.85 -26.81 -8.20
N LYS A 29 7.62 -26.94 -9.28
CA LYS A 29 8.33 -25.84 -9.91
C LYS A 29 7.37 -24.90 -10.65
N ILE A 30 6.31 -25.46 -11.25
CA ILE A 30 5.22 -24.68 -11.85
C ILE A 30 4.55 -23.81 -10.77
N ASN A 31 4.20 -24.39 -9.60
CA ASN A 31 3.59 -23.65 -8.51
C ASN A 31 4.47 -22.48 -8.05
N VAL A 32 5.77 -22.71 -7.87
CA VAL A 32 6.72 -21.65 -7.52
C VAL A 32 6.75 -20.53 -8.58
N PHE A 33 6.71 -20.86 -9.86
CA PHE A 33 6.68 -19.85 -10.92
C PHE A 33 5.36 -19.08 -10.95
N LEU A 34 4.23 -19.73 -10.72
CA LEU A 34 2.92 -19.08 -10.61
C LEU A 34 2.87 -18.13 -9.40
N GLU A 35 3.39 -18.52 -8.24
CA GLU A 35 3.50 -17.65 -7.06
C GLU A 35 4.36 -16.40 -7.36
N ARG A 36 5.47 -16.59 -8.06
CA ARG A 36 6.32 -15.47 -8.50
C ARG A 36 5.60 -14.55 -9.50
N CYS A 37 4.86 -15.11 -10.45
CA CYS A 37 4.03 -14.32 -11.38
C CYS A 37 2.98 -13.51 -10.61
N TYR A 38 2.31 -14.13 -9.63
CA TYR A 38 1.33 -13.45 -8.80
C TYR A 38 1.94 -12.29 -8.00
N ALA A 39 3.10 -12.50 -7.39
CA ALA A 39 3.83 -11.46 -6.67
C ALA A 39 4.22 -10.28 -7.58
N GLN A 40 4.70 -10.55 -8.81
CA GLN A 40 5.03 -9.49 -9.77
C GLN A 40 3.78 -8.77 -10.30
N SER A 41 2.67 -9.47 -10.49
CA SER A 41 1.38 -8.88 -10.87
C SER A 41 0.86 -7.92 -9.80
N ASN A 42 0.94 -8.30 -8.53
CA ASN A 42 0.58 -7.42 -7.41
C ASN A 42 1.47 -6.18 -7.33
N ARG A 43 2.78 -6.35 -7.61
CA ARG A 43 3.72 -5.23 -7.70
C ARG A 43 3.34 -4.27 -8.82
N LEU A 44 3.01 -4.80 -10.00
CA LEU A 44 2.59 -4.00 -11.17
C LEU A 44 1.31 -3.22 -10.87
N SER A 45 0.32 -3.86 -10.23
CA SER A 45 -0.93 -3.22 -9.83
C SER A 45 -0.72 -2.05 -8.86
N ARG A 46 0.25 -2.18 -7.93
CA ARG A 46 0.64 -1.07 -7.04
C ARG A 46 1.27 0.09 -7.80
N LEU A 47 2.23 -0.21 -8.71
CA LEU A 47 2.86 0.83 -9.54
C LEU A 47 1.85 1.58 -10.41
N LEU A 48 0.87 0.88 -10.98
CA LEU A 48 -0.19 1.52 -11.77
C LEU A 48 -1.08 2.43 -10.92
N ARG A 49 -1.40 2.04 -9.69
CA ARG A 49 -2.12 2.92 -8.75
C ARG A 49 -1.33 4.18 -8.42
N ASP A 50 -0.03 4.03 -8.13
CA ASP A 50 0.86 5.16 -7.82
C ASP A 50 0.93 6.14 -9.00
N ILE A 51 1.07 5.64 -10.23
CA ILE A 51 1.06 6.45 -11.45
C ILE A 51 -0.29 7.16 -11.62
N SER A 52 -1.41 6.46 -11.44
CA SER A 52 -2.75 7.05 -11.58
C SER A 52 -2.98 8.19 -10.59
N VAL A 53 -2.49 8.07 -9.36
CA VAL A 53 -2.55 9.16 -8.37
C VAL A 53 -1.72 10.35 -8.83
N LEU A 54 -0.49 10.12 -9.31
CA LEU A 54 0.40 11.17 -9.80
C LEU A 54 -0.20 11.91 -11.01
N THR A 55 -0.72 11.18 -12.00
CA THR A 55 -1.35 11.77 -13.20
C THR A 55 -2.55 12.64 -12.82
N ARG A 56 -3.40 12.17 -11.89
CA ARG A 56 -4.52 12.97 -11.38
C ARG A 56 -4.07 14.25 -10.66
N MET A 57 -2.97 14.21 -9.93
CA MET A 57 -2.43 15.40 -9.26
C MET A 57 -1.84 16.41 -10.26
N ASP A 58 -1.18 15.93 -11.32
CA ASP A 58 -0.56 16.79 -12.34
C ASP A 58 -1.62 17.42 -13.28
N GLU A 59 -2.67 16.66 -13.67
CA GLU A 59 -3.70 17.11 -14.61
C GLU A 59 -4.83 17.93 -13.95
N ALA A 60 -5.04 17.77 -12.67
CA ALA A 60 -6.28 18.20 -12.00
C ALA A 60 -6.08 19.08 -10.76
N ALA A 61 -5.00 19.83 -10.67
CA ALA A 61 -4.89 20.82 -9.57
C ALA A 61 -6.09 21.80 -9.49
N SER A 62 -6.83 21.96 -10.60
CA SER A 62 -8.03 22.80 -10.71
C SER A 62 -9.37 22.05 -10.70
N MET A 63 -9.38 20.70 -10.76
CA MET A 63 -10.60 19.86 -10.90
C MET A 63 -10.71 18.73 -9.88
N ILE A 64 -9.98 18.80 -8.76
CA ILE A 64 -10.12 17.79 -7.71
C ILE A 64 -11.42 18.03 -6.97
N ASP A 65 -12.38 17.11 -7.12
CA ASP A 65 -13.62 17.15 -6.35
C ASP A 65 -13.31 17.02 -4.86
N MET A 66 -13.64 18.08 -4.12
CA MET A 66 -13.45 18.17 -2.69
C MET A 66 -14.78 17.92 -1.98
N GLU A 67 -14.84 16.86 -1.21
CA GLU A 67 -16.04 16.47 -0.45
C GLU A 67 -15.73 16.35 1.04
N ARG A 68 -16.76 16.16 1.85
CA ARG A 68 -16.58 15.83 3.27
C ARG A 68 -16.34 14.33 3.41
N VAL A 69 -15.15 13.98 3.86
CA VAL A 69 -14.72 12.59 4.05
C VAL A 69 -14.61 12.30 5.53
N ASP A 70 -15.29 11.26 5.99
CA ASP A 70 -15.12 10.73 7.35
C ASP A 70 -13.90 9.80 7.39
N ILE A 71 -12.82 10.28 7.99
CA ILE A 71 -11.56 9.53 8.09
C ILE A 71 -11.70 8.28 8.93
N SER A 72 -12.56 8.30 9.96
CA SER A 72 -12.77 7.13 10.82
C SER A 72 -13.43 5.99 10.07
N VAL A 73 -14.40 6.31 9.20
CA VAL A 73 -15.03 5.33 8.31
C VAL A 73 -14.05 4.85 7.24
N LEU A 74 -13.32 5.77 6.62
CA LEU A 74 -12.34 5.45 5.57
C LEU A 74 -11.27 4.48 6.09
N VAL A 75 -10.67 4.77 7.25
CA VAL A 75 -9.66 3.88 7.87
C VAL A 75 -10.27 2.55 8.27
N GLY A 76 -11.49 2.53 8.80
CA GLY A 76 -12.20 1.30 9.12
C GLY A 76 -12.41 0.40 7.90
N ASN A 77 -12.78 0.98 6.75
CA ASN A 77 -12.92 0.26 5.50
C ASN A 77 -11.59 -0.36 5.03
N ILE A 78 -10.49 0.42 5.11
CA ILE A 78 -9.15 -0.08 4.76
C ILE A 78 -8.76 -1.26 5.65
N ILE A 79 -8.97 -1.20 6.96
CA ILE A 79 -8.67 -2.30 7.89
C ILE A 79 -9.45 -3.57 7.50
N ASN A 80 -10.75 -3.43 7.18
CA ASN A 80 -11.57 -4.55 6.75
C ASN A 80 -11.09 -5.16 5.42
N GLU A 81 -10.68 -4.33 4.46
CA GLU A 81 -10.18 -4.80 3.16
C GLU A 81 -8.88 -5.63 3.26
N VAL A 82 -8.04 -5.34 4.25
CA VAL A 82 -6.75 -6.05 4.43
C VAL A 82 -6.81 -7.10 5.55
N SER A 83 -7.98 -7.41 6.09
CA SER A 83 -8.15 -8.27 7.26
C SER A 83 -7.47 -9.64 7.09
N LEU A 84 -7.59 -10.27 5.92
CA LEU A 84 -6.95 -11.56 5.65
C LEU A 84 -5.41 -11.46 5.71
N GLU A 85 -4.83 -10.40 5.14
CA GLU A 85 -3.37 -10.19 5.16
C GLU A 85 -2.87 -9.91 6.59
N LEU A 86 -3.68 -9.21 7.40
CA LEU A 86 -3.38 -8.95 8.81
C LEU A 86 -3.42 -10.25 9.62
N ASP A 87 -4.44 -11.09 9.41
CA ASP A 87 -4.60 -12.38 10.09
C ASP A 87 -3.46 -13.35 9.72
N GLU A 88 -3.10 -13.46 8.44
CA GLU A 88 -2.01 -14.32 7.97
C GLU A 88 -0.67 -13.96 8.61
N LYS A 89 -0.41 -12.68 8.89
CA LYS A 89 0.81 -12.19 9.51
C LYS A 89 0.71 -12.00 11.02
N HIS A 90 -0.45 -12.29 11.61
CA HIS A 90 -0.74 -12.05 13.03
C HIS A 90 -0.50 -10.59 13.44
N ILE A 91 -0.96 -9.66 12.61
CA ILE A 91 -0.86 -8.22 12.84
C ILE A 91 -2.13 -7.74 13.54
N THR A 92 -1.97 -7.09 14.69
CA THR A 92 -3.08 -6.47 15.41
C THR A 92 -3.17 -4.99 15.07
N VAL A 93 -4.36 -4.50 14.69
CA VAL A 93 -4.58 -3.06 14.46
C VAL A 93 -5.35 -2.46 15.63
N VAL A 94 -4.76 -1.46 16.29
CA VAL A 94 -5.40 -0.63 17.33
C VAL A 94 -5.80 0.70 16.69
N ASN A 95 -7.08 0.78 16.30
CA ASN A 95 -7.66 2.00 15.75
C ASN A 95 -8.30 2.82 16.88
N SER A 96 -7.63 3.90 17.30
CA SER A 96 -8.07 4.82 18.36
C SER A 96 -8.62 6.14 17.80
N LEU A 97 -9.03 6.17 16.53
CA LEU A 97 -9.66 7.35 15.95
C LEU A 97 -11.02 7.62 16.63
N LYS A 98 -11.27 8.87 16.98
CA LYS A 98 -12.59 9.30 17.44
C LYS A 98 -13.62 9.05 16.35
N LYS A 99 -14.87 8.81 16.73
CA LYS A 99 -15.96 8.72 15.76
C LYS A 99 -16.13 10.05 15.04
N SER A 100 -16.28 9.97 13.71
CA SER A 100 -16.65 11.13 12.87
C SER A 100 -15.60 12.26 12.81
N ILE A 101 -14.37 11.95 12.34
CA ILE A 101 -13.38 12.97 11.96
C ILE A 101 -13.65 13.37 10.49
N GLN A 102 -14.24 14.56 10.31
CA GLN A 102 -14.64 15.07 8.98
C GLN A 102 -13.55 15.97 8.41
N ILE A 103 -13.01 15.60 7.24
CA ILE A 103 -12.04 16.40 6.50
C ILE A 103 -12.61 16.77 5.14
N LYS A 104 -12.43 18.01 4.72
CA LYS A 104 -12.71 18.43 3.35
C LYS A 104 -11.54 18.00 2.45
N GLY A 105 -11.76 17.02 1.58
CA GLY A 105 -10.71 16.47 0.73
C GLY A 105 -11.25 15.59 -0.38
N ASN A 106 -10.36 15.09 -1.22
CA ASN A 106 -10.72 14.09 -2.21
C ASN A 106 -10.61 12.68 -1.59
N TYR A 107 -11.70 11.92 -1.64
CA TYR A 107 -11.76 10.58 -1.05
C TYR A 107 -10.64 9.66 -1.56
N SER A 108 -10.41 9.61 -2.87
CA SER A 108 -9.43 8.71 -3.47
C SER A 108 -7.99 9.03 -3.03
N LEU A 109 -7.66 10.32 -2.88
CA LEU A 109 -6.35 10.75 -2.40
C LEU A 109 -6.16 10.44 -0.92
N LEU A 110 -7.16 10.73 -0.09
CA LEU A 110 -7.14 10.40 1.34
C LEU A 110 -7.05 8.89 1.55
N TYR A 111 -7.85 8.10 0.82
CA TYR A 111 -7.77 6.65 0.82
C TYR A 111 -6.36 6.16 0.46
N SER A 112 -5.75 6.72 -0.60
CA SER A 112 -4.41 6.34 -1.03
C SER A 112 -3.35 6.59 0.05
N ILE A 113 -3.46 7.68 0.83
CA ILE A 113 -2.54 7.97 1.93
C ILE A 113 -2.60 6.86 2.98
N PHE A 114 -3.78 6.60 3.55
CA PHE A 114 -3.94 5.61 4.63
C PHE A 114 -3.70 4.18 4.14
N ARG A 115 -4.12 3.87 2.91
CA ARG A 115 -3.86 2.55 2.30
C ARG A 115 -2.37 2.30 2.09
N ASN A 116 -1.60 3.28 1.61
CA ASN A 116 -0.16 3.15 1.44
C ASN A 116 0.57 2.95 2.78
N LEU A 117 0.14 3.65 3.84
CA LEU A 117 0.71 3.45 5.17
C LEU A 117 0.42 2.04 5.70
N MET A 118 -0.80 1.54 5.51
CA MET A 118 -1.20 0.18 5.88
C MET A 118 -0.42 -0.87 5.08
N ASP A 119 -0.37 -0.74 3.75
CA ASP A 119 0.37 -1.65 2.87
C ASP A 119 1.86 -1.70 3.23
N ASN A 120 2.47 -0.55 3.59
CA ASN A 120 3.87 -0.50 4.04
C ASN A 120 4.07 -1.25 5.36
N ALA A 121 3.21 -1.05 6.35
CA ALA A 121 3.31 -1.78 7.62
C ALA A 121 3.16 -3.28 7.40
N ILE A 122 2.17 -3.74 6.61
CA ILE A 122 1.97 -5.15 6.28
C ILE A 122 3.18 -5.74 5.54
N ALA A 123 3.78 -4.96 4.61
CA ALA A 123 4.88 -5.45 3.78
C ALA A 123 6.22 -5.52 4.52
N TYR A 124 6.51 -4.55 5.38
CA TYR A 124 7.88 -4.31 5.88
C TYR A 124 8.04 -4.41 7.38
N ALA A 125 7.00 -4.27 8.19
CA ALA A 125 7.14 -4.26 9.64
C ALA A 125 7.39 -5.67 10.24
N GLY A 126 7.07 -6.73 9.51
CA GLY A 126 7.21 -8.12 9.96
C GLY A 126 5.88 -8.78 10.32
N SER A 127 5.95 -9.82 11.15
CA SER A 127 4.78 -10.55 11.64
C SER A 127 4.70 -10.44 13.18
N ASN A 128 3.53 -10.73 13.75
CA ASN A 128 3.26 -10.63 15.20
C ASN A 128 3.52 -9.21 15.74
N ILE A 129 3.13 -8.20 14.98
CA ILE A 129 3.30 -6.79 15.33
C ILE A 129 1.95 -6.12 15.58
N GLN A 130 2.02 -4.90 16.12
CA GLN A 130 0.86 -4.05 16.32
C GLN A 130 0.98 -2.78 15.48
N ILE A 131 -0.12 -2.39 14.83
CA ILE A 131 -0.26 -1.10 14.14
C ILE A 131 -1.19 -0.23 14.98
N ASN A 132 -0.74 0.97 15.34
CA ASN A 132 -1.49 1.94 16.11
C ASN A 132 -1.86 3.13 15.24
N ILE A 133 -3.15 3.43 15.15
CA ILE A 133 -3.68 4.55 14.39
C ILE A 133 -4.44 5.47 15.34
N ASN A 134 -4.02 6.72 15.45
CA ASN A 134 -4.71 7.70 16.28
C ASN A 134 -4.66 9.11 15.67
N CYS A 135 -5.57 9.97 16.13
CA CYS A 135 -5.50 11.42 15.97
C CYS A 135 -5.05 12.01 17.30
N PHE A 136 -3.76 12.36 17.41
CA PHE A 136 -3.17 12.76 18.68
C PHE A 136 -3.30 14.25 18.98
N ARG A 137 -3.66 15.05 17.97
CA ARG A 137 -3.88 16.48 18.10
C ARG A 137 -4.90 16.96 17.08
N GLU A 138 -5.71 17.91 17.49
CA GLU A 138 -6.65 18.65 16.67
C GLU A 138 -6.54 20.13 17.03
N ASP A 139 -6.49 21.00 16.04
CA ASP A 139 -6.58 22.45 16.21
C ASP A 139 -7.60 23.03 15.22
N GLU A 140 -7.73 24.37 15.17
CA GLU A 140 -8.75 25.03 14.35
C GLU A 140 -8.66 24.72 12.85
N ASN A 141 -7.47 24.35 12.34
CA ASN A 141 -7.22 24.19 10.92
C ASN A 141 -6.77 22.76 10.54
N PHE A 142 -6.29 21.96 11.50
CA PHE A 142 -5.62 20.69 11.21
C PHE A 142 -5.98 19.58 12.17
N TYR A 143 -6.05 18.37 11.63
CA TYR A 143 -5.98 17.11 12.36
C TYR A 143 -4.59 16.51 12.19
N TYR A 144 -4.01 16.01 13.29
CA TYR A 144 -2.69 15.40 13.29
C TYR A 144 -2.83 13.92 13.59
N PHE A 145 -2.52 13.08 12.59
CA PHE A 145 -2.61 11.64 12.71
C PHE A 145 -1.25 11.03 13.01
N SER A 146 -1.25 9.97 13.79
CA SER A 146 -0.12 9.07 13.98
C SER A 146 -0.50 7.71 13.42
N PHE A 147 0.40 7.14 12.63
CA PHE A 147 0.34 5.78 12.13
C PHE A 147 1.69 5.13 12.47
N ALA A 148 1.69 4.23 13.44
CA ALA A 148 2.91 3.64 13.99
C ALA A 148 2.79 2.12 14.08
N ASP A 149 3.82 1.40 13.66
CA ASP A 149 3.95 -0.03 13.86
C ASP A 149 5.02 -0.36 14.90
N THR A 150 4.96 -1.57 15.46
CA THR A 150 5.94 -2.09 16.41
C THR A 150 6.95 -3.03 15.72
N GLY A 151 7.11 -2.89 14.41
CA GLY A 151 7.97 -3.74 13.60
C GLY A 151 9.45 -3.40 13.71
N ILE A 152 10.22 -3.91 12.75
CA ILE A 152 11.70 -3.78 12.74
C ILE A 152 12.19 -2.33 12.54
N GLY A 153 11.27 -1.42 12.15
CA GLY A 153 11.61 -0.03 11.85
C GLY A 153 12.38 0.13 10.54
N VAL A 154 12.88 1.36 10.32
CA VAL A 154 13.62 1.74 9.12
C VAL A 154 15.03 2.15 9.54
N SER A 155 16.06 1.64 8.83
CA SER A 155 17.44 2.01 9.13
C SER A 155 17.70 3.51 8.86
N PRO A 156 18.59 4.16 9.64
CA PRO A 156 18.83 5.61 9.52
C PRO A 156 19.22 6.07 8.11
N GLU A 157 19.91 5.25 7.35
CA GLU A 157 20.32 5.53 5.97
C GLU A 157 19.17 5.67 4.98
N HIS A 158 18.02 5.04 5.27
CA HIS A 158 16.82 5.09 4.44
C HIS A 158 15.85 6.22 4.84
N LEU A 159 15.95 6.78 6.06
CA LEU A 159 14.99 7.74 6.60
C LEU A 159 14.85 9.00 5.71
N ASN A 160 15.96 9.53 5.22
CA ASN A 160 15.96 10.74 4.38
C ASN A 160 15.39 10.51 2.98
N ARG A 161 15.23 9.25 2.58
CA ARG A 161 14.81 8.85 1.25
C ARG A 161 13.41 8.24 1.19
N LEU A 162 12.75 8.08 2.35
CA LEU A 162 11.42 7.44 2.45
C LEU A 162 10.36 8.12 1.58
N PHE A 163 10.50 9.41 1.33
CA PHE A 163 9.57 10.20 0.52
C PHE A 163 10.05 10.40 -0.93
N GLU A 164 11.21 9.83 -1.29
CA GLU A 164 11.64 9.83 -2.69
C GLU A 164 10.71 8.92 -3.50
N ARG A 165 10.30 9.40 -4.69
CA ARG A 165 9.45 8.61 -5.59
C ARG A 165 10.18 7.32 -5.98
N PHE A 166 9.48 6.18 -5.84
CA PHE A 166 9.98 4.84 -6.22
C PHE A 166 11.18 4.33 -5.40
N TYR A 167 11.54 4.98 -4.32
CA TYR A 167 12.55 4.46 -3.40
C TYR A 167 11.98 3.28 -2.61
N ARG A 168 12.75 2.17 -2.55
CA ARG A 168 12.45 0.93 -1.81
C ARG A 168 13.71 0.28 -1.31
#